data_4b31981ffe19f610c26d753f8ba2f39d
#
_entry.id   4b31981ffe19f610c26d753f8ba2f39d
#
_cell.length_a   1.000
_cell.length_b   1.000
_cell.length_c   1.000
_cell.angle_alpha   90.00
_cell.angle_beta   90.00
_cell.angle_gamma   90.00
#
_symmetry.space_group_name_H-M   'P 1'
#
loop_
_entity.id
_entity.type
_entity.pdbx_description
1 polymer ?
#
loop_
_entity_poly.entity_id
_entity_poly.type
_entity_poly.pdbx_seq_one_letter_code
_entity_poly.pdbx_strand_id
1 'polypeptide(L)'
;MEQVCNELDIPTKSNRVDIGVRVELPATVFAHLTDELYESKIVYRTQKYGDKVRTFCMNPKGAVVNENTNGIITVNGHSYEDPKKQTENTNFALLVAKHFSEPFKDSNGYGESIARLSNMLGGGVIVQRFGDLIRGQRSTAKRIEESFVTPTLNATPGDLSL
;
A
#
# COMPACT_ATOMS: atom_id res chain seq x y z
N MET A 1 10.38 6.28 18.55
CA MET A 1 9.78 5.47 19.65
C MET A 1 10.75 4.40 20.12
N GLU A 2 11.24 3.51 19.27
CA GLU A 2 12.19 2.45 19.61
C GLU A 2 13.49 2.99 20.26
N GLN A 3 14.08 4.02 19.69
CA GLN A 3 15.26 4.69 20.27
C GLN A 3 15.00 5.17 21.71
N VAL A 4 13.84 5.78 21.97
CA VAL A 4 13.47 6.24 23.31
C VAL A 4 13.29 5.06 24.28
N CYS A 5 12.72 3.95 23.80
CA CYS A 5 12.62 2.73 24.63
C CYS A 5 14.01 2.19 25.00
N ASN A 6 14.93 2.17 24.04
CA ASN A 6 16.30 1.72 24.26
C ASN A 6 17.07 2.65 25.22
N GLU A 7 16.92 3.97 25.08
CA GLU A 7 17.54 4.96 25.98
C GLU A 7 17.02 4.88 27.41
N LEU A 8 15.79 4.43 27.61
CA LEU A 8 15.12 4.31 28.91
C LEU A 8 15.07 2.87 29.44
N ASP A 9 15.80 1.93 28.83
CA ASP A 9 15.79 0.50 29.18
C ASP A 9 14.38 -0.11 29.27
N ILE A 10 13.43 0.37 28.44
CA ILE A 10 12.08 -0.15 28.40
C ILE A 10 12.07 -1.42 27.53
N PRO A 11 11.68 -2.58 28.08
CA PRO A 11 11.67 -3.81 27.32
C PRO A 11 10.65 -3.76 26.18
N THR A 12 11.11 -4.06 24.97
CA THR A 12 10.27 -4.14 23.77
C THR A 12 10.16 -5.57 23.27
N LYS A 13 9.08 -5.87 22.56
CA LYS A 13 8.88 -7.15 21.86
C LYS A 13 8.68 -6.88 20.38
N SER A 14 9.36 -7.67 19.54
CA SER A 14 9.08 -7.66 18.11
C SER A 14 7.62 -8.03 17.86
N ASN A 15 6.97 -7.30 16.97
CA ASN A 15 5.61 -7.55 16.51
C ASN A 15 5.62 -7.84 15.01
N ARG A 16 4.45 -8.17 14.47
CA ARG A 16 4.28 -8.30 13.02
C ARG A 16 4.46 -6.96 12.33
N VAL A 17 4.92 -7.02 11.09
CA VAL A 17 4.90 -5.91 10.13
C VAL A 17 3.97 -6.26 8.98
N ASP A 18 3.20 -5.28 8.54
CA ASP A 18 2.33 -5.40 7.37
C ASP A 18 3.06 -4.89 6.13
N ILE A 19 3.20 -5.74 5.13
CA ILE A 19 3.81 -5.40 3.83
C ILE A 19 2.74 -5.52 2.76
N GLY A 20 2.73 -4.59 1.82
CA GLY A 20 1.77 -4.65 0.73
C GLY A 20 1.85 -3.47 -0.23
N VAL A 21 0.79 -3.34 -1.01
CA VAL A 21 0.64 -2.29 -2.03
C VAL A 21 -0.67 -1.55 -1.83
N ARG A 22 -0.75 -0.32 -2.27
CA ARG A 22 -2.00 0.42 -2.39
C ARG A 22 -2.60 0.20 -3.77
N VAL A 23 -3.86 -0.18 -3.79
CA VAL A 23 -4.63 -0.41 -5.02
C VAL A 23 -5.58 0.76 -5.21
N GLU A 24 -5.70 1.23 -6.44
CA GLU A 24 -6.62 2.26 -6.86
C GLU A 24 -7.45 1.74 -8.03
N LEU A 25 -8.76 1.91 -7.96
CA LEU A 25 -9.71 1.42 -8.95
C LEU A 25 -10.94 2.34 -9.04
N PRO A 26 -11.75 2.26 -10.12
CA PRO A 26 -12.95 3.08 -10.23
C PRO A 26 -13.89 2.86 -9.03
N ALA A 27 -14.43 3.93 -8.46
CA ALA A 27 -15.32 3.88 -7.30
C ALA A 27 -16.54 2.99 -7.54
N THR A 28 -17.04 2.94 -8.78
CA THR A 28 -18.17 2.11 -9.19
C THR A 28 -17.99 0.61 -8.98
N VAL A 29 -16.72 0.13 -8.97
CA VAL A 29 -16.43 -1.30 -8.80
C VAL A 29 -16.83 -1.79 -7.41
N PHE A 30 -16.57 -0.98 -6.38
CA PHE A 30 -16.90 -1.33 -5.00
C PHE A 30 -18.10 -0.54 -4.43
N ALA A 31 -18.83 0.20 -5.24
CA ALA A 31 -20.00 0.98 -4.81
C ALA A 31 -21.00 0.14 -3.99
N HIS A 32 -21.26 -1.10 -4.42
CA HIS A 32 -22.14 -2.03 -3.72
C HIS A 32 -21.70 -2.39 -2.28
N LEU A 33 -20.43 -2.14 -1.93
CA LEU A 33 -19.91 -2.30 -0.57
C LEU A 33 -19.77 -0.95 0.13
N THR A 34 -19.20 0.04 -0.57
CA THR A 34 -18.82 1.31 0.03
C THR A 34 -19.99 2.25 0.27
N ASP A 35 -21.11 2.05 -0.41
CA ASP A 35 -22.35 2.81 -0.18
C ASP A 35 -23.09 2.31 1.06
N GLU A 36 -22.89 1.04 1.46
CA GLU A 36 -23.57 0.41 2.59
C GLU A 36 -22.69 0.30 3.85
N LEU A 37 -21.37 0.22 3.68
CA LEU A 37 -20.44 -0.06 4.77
C LEU A 37 -19.37 1.04 4.86
N TYR A 38 -19.16 1.56 6.08
CA TYR A 38 -18.12 2.56 6.33
C TYR A 38 -16.71 2.06 5.96
N GLU A 39 -16.36 0.83 6.33
CA GLU A 39 -15.09 0.17 5.99
C GLU A 39 -15.31 -1.31 5.72
N SER A 40 -15.07 -1.74 4.49
CA SER A 40 -15.16 -3.15 4.11
C SER A 40 -13.79 -3.82 4.24
N LYS A 41 -13.74 -4.96 4.95
CA LYS A 41 -12.54 -5.80 5.08
C LYS A 41 -12.71 -7.11 4.34
N ILE A 42 -12.00 -7.24 3.22
CA ILE A 42 -11.95 -8.47 2.44
C ILE A 42 -10.69 -9.23 2.85
N VAL A 43 -10.85 -10.52 3.11
CA VAL A 43 -9.75 -11.40 3.52
C VAL A 43 -9.65 -12.56 2.52
N TYR A 44 -8.45 -12.80 2.03
CA TYR A 44 -8.12 -13.92 1.16
C TYR A 44 -6.94 -14.71 1.74
N ARG A 45 -6.99 -16.04 1.63
CA ARG A 45 -5.85 -16.90 1.96
C ARG A 45 -5.26 -17.49 0.70
N THR A 46 -3.95 -17.29 0.49
CA THR A 46 -3.27 -17.83 -0.67
C THR A 46 -3.23 -19.36 -0.60
N GLN A 47 -3.53 -20.03 -1.71
CA GLN A 47 -3.56 -21.51 -1.74
C GLN A 47 -2.16 -22.11 -1.58
N LYS A 48 -1.14 -21.49 -2.15
CA LYS A 48 0.22 -22.02 -2.18
C LYS A 48 0.94 -21.90 -0.84
N TYR A 49 0.78 -20.80 -0.12
CA TYR A 49 1.57 -20.51 1.09
C TYR A 49 0.70 -20.29 2.33
N GLY A 50 -0.63 -20.24 2.19
CA GLY A 50 -1.53 -20.00 3.31
C GLY A 50 -1.50 -18.56 3.85
N ASP A 51 -0.79 -17.64 3.18
CA ASP A 51 -0.69 -16.25 3.62
C ASP A 51 -2.06 -15.59 3.65
N LYS A 52 -2.33 -14.88 4.73
CA LYS A 52 -3.55 -14.09 4.89
C LYS A 52 -3.34 -12.71 4.29
N VAL A 53 -3.94 -12.47 3.13
CA VAL A 53 -4.02 -11.15 2.49
C VAL A 53 -5.31 -10.48 2.91
N ARG A 54 -5.25 -9.19 3.22
CA ARG A 54 -6.44 -8.43 3.62
C ARG A 54 -6.45 -7.02 3.04
N THR A 55 -7.65 -6.50 2.75
CA THR A 55 -7.81 -5.07 2.51
C THR A 55 -7.68 -4.30 3.82
N PHE A 56 -7.17 -3.08 3.71
CA PHE A 56 -7.02 -2.18 4.85
C PHE A 56 -7.18 -0.72 4.40
N CYS A 57 -7.75 0.12 5.29
CA CYS A 57 -7.99 1.55 5.02
C CYS A 57 -8.60 1.78 3.63
N MET A 58 -9.82 1.30 3.44
CA MET A 58 -10.59 1.56 2.22
C MET A 58 -11.09 2.99 2.23
N ASN A 59 -10.78 3.73 1.17
CA ASN A 59 -11.14 5.13 1.00
C ASN A 59 -12.02 5.29 -0.25
N PRO A 60 -13.34 5.25 -0.09
CA PRO A 60 -14.28 5.47 -1.18
C PRO A 60 -14.13 6.89 -1.74
N LYS A 61 -14.08 7.01 -3.06
CA LYS A 61 -13.92 8.29 -3.76
C LYS A 61 -12.79 9.17 -3.22
N GLY A 62 -11.75 8.50 -2.68
CA GLY A 62 -10.60 9.13 -2.05
C GLY A 62 -9.38 9.20 -2.97
N ALA A 63 -8.31 9.79 -2.47
CA ALA A 63 -7.03 9.90 -3.16
C ALA A 63 -5.94 9.07 -2.49
N VAL A 64 -4.97 8.62 -3.27
CA VAL A 64 -3.70 8.08 -2.77
C VAL A 64 -2.78 9.25 -2.44
N VAL A 65 -2.14 9.21 -1.29
CA VAL A 65 -1.26 10.28 -0.81
C VAL A 65 0.09 9.73 -0.37
N ASN A 66 1.13 10.54 -0.47
CA ASN A 66 2.45 10.23 0.06
C ASN A 66 2.51 10.46 1.56
N GLU A 67 3.20 9.57 2.25
CA GLU A 67 3.65 9.76 3.63
C GLU A 67 5.16 9.74 3.66
N ASN A 68 5.77 10.71 4.34
CA ASN A 68 7.22 10.76 4.53
C ASN A 68 7.53 10.56 6.02
N THR A 69 8.21 9.47 6.33
CA THR A 69 8.69 9.18 7.68
C THR A 69 10.20 9.04 7.64
N ASN A 70 10.92 10.00 8.21
CA ASN A 70 12.38 10.00 8.26
C ASN A 70 13.05 9.84 6.88
N GLY A 71 12.50 10.48 5.85
CA GLY A 71 13.02 10.41 4.48
C GLY A 71 12.61 9.15 3.69
N ILE A 72 11.80 8.27 4.29
CA ILE A 72 11.22 7.12 3.60
C ILE A 72 9.81 7.49 3.15
N ILE A 73 9.55 7.34 1.86
CA ILE A 73 8.27 7.66 1.26
C ILE A 73 7.45 6.37 1.11
N THR A 74 6.29 6.36 1.72
CA THR A 74 5.27 5.32 1.57
C THR A 74 3.96 5.93 1.07
N VAL A 75 2.95 5.11 0.84
CA VAL A 75 1.64 5.57 0.37
C VAL A 75 0.55 5.23 1.36
N ASN A 76 -0.39 6.15 1.49
CA ASN A 76 -1.63 5.95 2.23
C ASN A 76 -2.83 6.39 1.40
N GLY A 77 -4.04 6.24 1.93
CA GLY A 77 -5.26 6.75 1.32
C GLY A 77 -5.86 7.87 2.15
N HIS A 78 -6.54 8.75 1.48
CA HIS A 78 -7.26 9.86 2.10
C HIS A 78 -8.67 9.95 1.53
N SER A 79 -9.68 10.01 2.41
CA SER A 79 -11.07 10.28 2.05
C SER A 79 -11.38 11.76 2.22
N TYR A 80 -12.31 12.28 1.43
CA TYR A 80 -12.74 13.66 1.51
C TYR A 80 -14.21 13.72 1.96
N GLU A 81 -14.48 14.49 3.00
CA GLU A 81 -15.84 14.79 3.44
C GLU A 81 -16.55 15.69 2.43
N ASP A 82 -15.83 16.68 1.88
CA ASP A 82 -16.35 17.60 0.85
C ASP A 82 -16.56 16.84 -0.47
N PRO A 83 -17.80 16.70 -0.97
CA PRO A 83 -18.10 15.99 -2.22
C PRO A 83 -17.37 16.57 -3.44
N LYS A 84 -17.03 17.87 -3.41
CA LYS A 84 -16.33 18.54 -4.51
C LYS A 84 -14.87 18.13 -4.62
N LYS A 85 -14.30 17.57 -3.57
CA LYS A 85 -12.93 17.07 -3.53
C LYS A 85 -12.85 15.56 -3.76
N GLN A 86 -13.97 14.86 -3.79
CA GLN A 86 -14.01 13.44 -4.05
C GLN A 86 -13.51 13.13 -5.46
N THR A 87 -12.86 11.99 -5.60
CA THR A 87 -12.32 11.49 -6.86
C THR A 87 -13.24 10.43 -7.47
N GLU A 88 -12.98 10.07 -8.72
CA GLU A 88 -13.67 8.95 -9.38
C GLU A 88 -13.15 7.57 -8.92
N ASN A 89 -12.17 7.53 -8.02
CA ASN A 89 -11.48 6.31 -7.59
C ASN A 89 -11.79 5.96 -6.13
N THR A 90 -11.84 4.66 -5.86
CA THR A 90 -11.71 4.10 -4.50
C THR A 90 -10.33 3.48 -4.38
N ASN A 91 -9.68 3.67 -3.25
CA ASN A 91 -8.38 3.06 -2.98
C ASN A 91 -8.35 2.31 -1.65
N PHE A 92 -7.50 1.30 -1.55
CA PHE A 92 -7.27 0.52 -0.33
C PHE A 92 -5.89 -0.14 -0.37
N ALA A 93 -5.35 -0.47 0.80
CA ALA A 93 -4.15 -1.28 0.88
C ALA A 93 -4.49 -2.78 0.79
N LEU A 94 -3.66 -3.56 0.09
CA LEU A 94 -3.60 -5.01 0.19
C LEU A 94 -2.38 -5.37 1.02
N LEU A 95 -2.59 -5.96 2.20
CA LEU A 95 -1.55 -6.21 3.18
C LEU A 95 -1.42 -7.68 3.53
N VAL A 96 -0.17 -8.12 3.69
CA VAL A 96 0.21 -9.41 4.27
C VAL A 96 1.00 -9.15 5.55
N ALA A 97 0.57 -9.75 6.66
CA ALA A 97 1.28 -9.68 7.92
C ALA A 97 2.45 -10.67 7.92
N LYS A 98 3.66 -10.19 8.17
CA LYS A 98 4.85 -11.02 8.39
C LYS A 98 5.24 -11.00 9.86
N HIS A 99 5.53 -12.19 10.40
CA HIS A 99 6.06 -12.40 11.72
C HIS A 99 7.48 -12.93 11.61
N PHE A 100 8.31 -12.46 12.51
CA PHE A 100 9.69 -12.94 12.62
C PHE A 100 9.90 -13.56 14.00
N SER A 101 10.63 -14.66 14.02
CA SER A 101 11.06 -15.35 15.22
C SER A 101 12.58 -15.33 15.32
N GLU A 102 13.11 -15.77 16.45
CA GLU A 102 14.56 -15.92 16.62
C GLU A 102 15.24 -16.63 15.43
N PRO A 103 16.42 -16.21 15.01
CA PRO A 103 17.23 -15.11 15.56
C PRO A 103 16.86 -13.73 15.01
N PHE A 104 16.05 -13.66 13.94
CA PHE A 104 15.69 -12.39 13.28
C PHE A 104 14.40 -11.82 13.86
N LYS A 105 14.49 -10.72 14.61
CA LYS A 105 13.35 -10.08 15.28
C LYS A 105 13.00 -8.69 14.75
N ASP A 106 13.83 -8.10 13.93
CA ASP A 106 13.66 -6.72 13.49
C ASP A 106 12.61 -6.59 12.39
N SER A 107 11.34 -6.63 12.80
CA SER A 107 10.22 -6.42 11.87
C SER A 107 10.15 -4.98 11.33
N ASN A 108 10.56 -3.99 12.12
CA ASN A 108 10.59 -2.59 11.70
C ASN A 108 11.64 -2.38 10.61
N GLY A 109 12.88 -2.82 10.86
CA GLY A 109 13.96 -2.73 9.87
C GLY A 109 13.67 -3.50 8.58
N TYR A 110 12.95 -4.64 8.67
CA TYR A 110 12.49 -5.35 7.48
C TYR A 110 11.52 -4.49 6.65
N GLY A 111 10.47 -3.93 7.28
CA GLY A 111 9.52 -3.07 6.58
C GLY A 111 10.18 -1.83 6.00
N GLU A 112 11.07 -1.21 6.76
CA GLU A 112 11.85 -0.06 6.34
C GLU A 112 12.75 -0.37 5.14
N SER A 113 13.42 -1.53 5.12
CA SER A 113 14.31 -1.94 4.02
C SER A 113 13.54 -2.12 2.71
N ILE A 114 12.33 -2.68 2.75
CA ILE A 114 11.47 -2.81 1.58
C ILE A 114 11.02 -1.45 1.05
N ALA A 115 10.59 -0.55 1.95
CA ALA A 115 10.19 0.80 1.57
C ALA A 115 11.37 1.60 0.97
N ARG A 116 12.57 1.51 1.56
CA ARG A 116 13.78 2.13 1.02
C ARG A 116 14.13 1.58 -0.38
N LEU A 117 14.07 0.26 -0.57
CA LEU A 117 14.31 -0.36 -1.87
C LEU A 117 13.34 0.17 -2.92
N SER A 118 12.04 0.23 -2.60
CA SER A 118 11.02 0.81 -3.48
C SER A 118 11.33 2.26 -3.84
N ASN A 119 11.74 3.08 -2.85
CA ASN A 119 12.11 4.48 -3.10
C ASN A 119 13.35 4.60 -4.00
N MET A 120 14.34 3.74 -3.83
CA MET A 120 15.55 3.73 -4.67
C MET A 120 15.21 3.37 -6.13
N LEU A 121 14.37 2.38 -6.33
CA LEU A 121 13.99 1.90 -7.67
C LEU A 121 13.06 2.88 -8.41
N GLY A 122 12.19 3.58 -7.68
CA GLY A 122 11.20 4.48 -8.25
C GLY A 122 11.53 5.96 -8.17
N GLY A 123 12.61 6.33 -7.48
CA GLY A 123 12.87 7.74 -7.15
C GLY A 123 11.78 8.32 -6.22
N GLY A 124 11.12 7.45 -5.44
CA GLY A 124 9.96 7.75 -4.61
C GLY A 124 8.92 6.64 -4.70
N VAL A 125 7.68 6.96 -5.04
CA VAL A 125 6.60 6.00 -5.21
C VAL A 125 6.59 5.41 -6.61
N ILE A 126 6.40 4.10 -6.70
CA ILE A 126 6.22 3.36 -7.95
C ILE A 126 4.73 3.12 -8.19
N VAL A 127 4.27 3.35 -9.42
CA VAL A 127 2.95 2.95 -9.89
C VAL A 127 3.07 1.92 -11.01
N GLN A 128 2.25 0.88 -10.93
CA GLN A 128 2.15 -0.16 -11.97
C GLN A 128 0.69 -0.48 -12.24
N ARG A 129 0.33 -0.62 -13.52
CA ARG A 129 -0.98 -1.11 -13.92
C ARG A 129 -1.11 -2.59 -13.57
N PHE A 130 -2.25 -2.98 -13.03
CA PHE A 130 -2.53 -4.38 -12.70
C PHE A 130 -2.40 -5.32 -13.90
N GLY A 131 -2.86 -4.90 -15.08
CA GLY A 131 -2.70 -5.68 -16.30
C GLY A 131 -1.25 -5.87 -16.76
N ASP A 132 -0.36 -4.92 -16.46
CA ASP A 132 1.07 -5.05 -16.74
C ASP A 132 1.74 -5.99 -15.72
N LEU A 133 1.35 -5.90 -14.45
CA LEU A 133 1.80 -6.81 -13.38
C LEU A 133 1.49 -8.28 -13.74
N ILE A 134 0.26 -8.57 -14.18
CA ILE A 134 -0.13 -9.93 -14.58
C ILE A 134 0.71 -10.45 -15.76
N ARG A 135 1.11 -9.56 -16.68
CA ARG A 135 1.94 -9.92 -17.83
C ARG A 135 3.44 -9.95 -17.53
N GLY A 136 3.84 -9.69 -16.28
CA GLY A 136 5.25 -9.62 -15.89
C GLY A 136 6.03 -8.53 -16.62
N GLN A 137 5.42 -7.36 -16.82
CA GLN A 137 6.05 -6.26 -17.55
C GLN A 137 5.93 -4.94 -16.77
N ARG A 138 6.96 -4.12 -16.92
CA ARG A 138 7.00 -2.77 -16.36
C ARG A 138 5.94 -1.89 -17.03
N SER A 139 5.25 -1.04 -16.24
CA SER A 139 4.42 0.03 -16.76
C SER A 139 5.25 1.20 -17.28
N THR A 140 4.71 1.90 -18.27
CA THR A 140 5.28 3.12 -18.85
C THR A 140 4.30 4.28 -18.67
N ALA A 141 4.78 5.53 -18.77
CA ALA A 141 3.94 6.72 -18.68
C ALA A 141 2.76 6.63 -19.68
N LYS A 142 3.04 6.28 -20.94
CA LYS A 142 2.00 6.10 -21.95
C LYS A 142 0.93 5.09 -21.56
N ARG A 143 1.30 3.92 -21.02
CA ARG A 143 0.33 2.92 -20.57
C ARG A 143 -0.47 3.36 -19.35
N ILE A 144 0.10 4.18 -18.48
CA ILE A 144 -0.62 4.78 -17.35
C ILE A 144 -1.66 5.78 -17.88
N GLU A 145 -1.27 6.67 -18.79
CA GLU A 145 -2.16 7.65 -19.42
C GLU A 145 -3.33 6.98 -20.19
N GLU A 146 -3.07 5.87 -20.87
CA GLU A 146 -4.07 5.07 -21.59
C GLU A 146 -4.88 4.14 -20.66
N SER A 147 -4.66 4.21 -19.37
CA SER A 147 -5.33 3.36 -18.38
C SER A 147 -6.79 3.79 -18.17
N PHE A 148 -7.65 2.83 -17.87
CA PHE A 148 -9.04 3.10 -17.46
C PHE A 148 -9.14 3.86 -16.13
N VAL A 149 -8.12 3.76 -15.29
CA VAL A 149 -8.01 4.49 -14.02
C VAL A 149 -6.90 5.52 -14.17
N THR A 150 -7.22 6.78 -13.94
CA THR A 150 -6.23 7.84 -13.77
C THR A 150 -5.75 7.82 -12.32
N PRO A 151 -4.47 7.52 -12.03
CA PRO A 151 -3.94 7.56 -10.68
C PRO A 151 -4.10 8.95 -10.06
N THR A 152 -4.56 8.99 -8.79
CA THR A 152 -4.70 10.27 -8.06
C THR A 152 -3.36 10.79 -7.55
N LEU A 153 -2.35 9.91 -7.40
CA LEU A 153 -1.00 10.27 -7.05
C LEU A 153 -0.10 10.27 -8.28
N ASN A 154 0.63 11.35 -8.49
CA ASN A 154 1.69 11.38 -9.49
C ASN A 154 2.90 10.57 -9.00
N ALA A 155 3.09 9.38 -9.56
CA ALA A 155 4.13 8.44 -9.18
C ALA A 155 4.90 7.94 -10.40
N THR A 156 6.10 7.41 -10.19
CA THR A 156 6.96 6.91 -11.28
C THR A 156 6.43 5.59 -11.82
N PRO A 157 6.13 5.47 -13.13
CA PRO A 157 5.78 4.20 -13.74
C PRO A 157 6.91 3.18 -13.60
N GLY A 158 6.59 2.00 -13.10
CA GLY A 158 7.62 1.02 -12.80
C GLY A 158 7.13 -0.42 -12.78
N ASP A 159 7.89 -1.25 -12.09
CA ASP A 159 7.61 -2.67 -11.85
C ASP A 159 7.63 -2.92 -10.34
N LEU A 160 6.55 -3.50 -9.82
CA LEU A 160 6.39 -3.86 -8.41
C LEU A 160 6.77 -5.32 -8.13
N SER A 161 7.19 -6.06 -9.14
CA SER A 161 7.59 -7.47 -9.01
C SER A 161 9.09 -7.67 -8.76
N LEU A 162 9.83 -6.57 -8.59
CA LEU A 162 11.27 -6.57 -8.32
C LEU A 162 11.59 -6.85 -6.86
#